data_493da4718d08d624157679e25b097aed
#
_entry.id   493da4718d08d624157679e25b097aed
#
_cell.length_a   1.000
_cell.length_b   1.000
_cell.length_c   1.000
_cell.angle_alpha   90.00
_cell.angle_beta   90.00
_cell.angle_gamma   90.00
#
_symmetry.space_group_name_H-M   'P 1'
#
loop_
_entity.id
_entity.type
_entity.pdbx_description
1 polymer ?
#
loop_
_entity_poly.entity_id
_entity_poly.type
_entity_poly.pdbx_seq_one_letter_code
_entity_poly.pdbx_strand_id
1 'polypeptide(L)'
;MFASNVYISDSDWHDIYNRVSMGTTAPVTIEENVWIGDGAIICKGVTIGENSIIGAGAVVSRDIPANTIAAGNPAQVVKELDPSEQMTKRDQVFSDPARLAREFDILDRAMLKDNTFRHWLRYLISPRKDD
;
A
#
# COMPACT_ATOMS: atom_id res chain seq x y z
N MET A 1 -2.75 -0.13 5.91
CA MET A 1 -2.33 0.91 4.94
C MET A 1 -2.35 0.31 3.55
N PHE A 2 -2.94 0.99 2.56
CA PHE A 2 -3.04 0.51 1.17
C PHE A 2 -2.23 1.41 0.25
N ALA A 3 -1.41 0.82 -0.61
CA ALA A 3 -0.78 1.52 -1.71
C ALA A 3 -1.76 1.66 -2.90
N SER A 4 -1.30 2.19 -4.03
CA SER A 4 -2.15 2.40 -5.21
C SER A 4 -2.55 1.07 -5.87
N ASN A 5 -3.67 1.07 -6.58
CA ASN A 5 -4.14 -0.05 -7.42
C ASN A 5 -4.34 -1.39 -6.69
N VAL A 6 -4.51 -1.39 -5.36
CA VAL A 6 -4.84 -2.60 -4.60
C VAL A 6 -6.24 -3.06 -4.98
N TYR A 7 -6.38 -4.33 -5.34
CA TYR A 7 -7.66 -4.96 -5.64
C TYR A 7 -8.03 -5.96 -4.54
N ILE A 8 -9.20 -5.82 -3.95
CA ILE A 8 -9.74 -6.71 -2.93
C ILE A 8 -11.11 -7.18 -3.37
N SER A 9 -11.33 -8.49 -3.38
CA SER A 9 -12.62 -9.05 -3.74
C SER A 9 -13.02 -10.13 -2.73
N ASP A 10 -14.24 -10.06 -2.25
CA ASP A 10 -14.89 -11.05 -1.39
C ASP A 10 -15.71 -12.07 -2.18
N SER A 11 -15.66 -12.00 -3.50
CA SER A 11 -16.51 -12.79 -4.39
C SER A 11 -15.74 -13.31 -5.60
N ASP A 12 -16.13 -14.51 -6.07
CA ASP A 12 -15.92 -14.91 -7.46
C ASP A 12 -17.05 -14.32 -8.29
N TRP A 13 -16.71 -13.62 -9.36
CA TRP A 13 -17.69 -12.98 -10.22
C TRP A 13 -18.66 -13.98 -10.90
N HIS A 14 -18.19 -15.21 -11.13
CA HIS A 14 -18.94 -16.27 -11.80
C HIS A 14 -18.70 -17.61 -11.11
N ASP A 15 -19.68 -18.49 -11.18
CA ASP A 15 -19.47 -19.89 -10.84
C ASP A 15 -18.55 -20.56 -11.88
N ILE A 16 -17.79 -21.56 -11.45
CA ILE A 16 -16.81 -22.23 -12.31
C ILE A 16 -17.48 -22.98 -13.46
N TYR A 17 -18.62 -23.61 -13.21
CA TYR A 17 -19.33 -24.44 -14.17
C TYR A 17 -20.53 -23.72 -14.79
N ASN A 18 -21.21 -22.88 -14.02
CA ASN A 18 -22.33 -22.05 -14.50
C ASN A 18 -21.91 -20.56 -14.54
N ARG A 19 -21.28 -20.15 -15.61
CA ARG A 19 -20.72 -18.81 -15.80
C ARG A 19 -21.73 -17.69 -15.93
N VAL A 20 -23.01 -17.98 -15.91
CA VAL A 20 -24.11 -16.98 -15.87
C VAL A 20 -24.67 -16.78 -14.46
N SER A 21 -24.28 -17.62 -13.50
CA SER A 21 -24.63 -17.45 -12.09
C SER A 21 -23.52 -16.75 -11.32
N MET A 22 -23.90 -16.12 -10.23
CA MET A 22 -22.93 -15.52 -9.29
C MET A 22 -22.04 -16.61 -8.68
N GLY A 23 -20.76 -16.29 -8.53
CA GLY A 23 -19.81 -17.14 -7.83
C GLY A 23 -20.00 -17.14 -6.32
N THR A 24 -19.18 -17.91 -5.63
CA THR A 24 -19.19 -17.98 -4.16
C THR A 24 -18.56 -16.75 -3.54
N THR A 25 -19.06 -16.34 -2.38
CA THR A 25 -18.53 -15.25 -1.58
C THR A 25 -17.90 -15.75 -0.30
N ALA A 26 -16.86 -15.08 0.16
CA ALA A 26 -16.26 -15.29 1.48
C ALA A 26 -15.60 -13.99 1.95
N PRO A 27 -15.76 -13.60 3.23
CA PRO A 27 -15.25 -12.32 3.72
C PRO A 27 -13.72 -12.26 3.63
N VAL A 28 -13.20 -11.07 3.37
CA VAL A 28 -11.76 -10.76 3.50
C VAL A 28 -11.57 -10.00 4.81
N THR A 29 -10.64 -10.48 5.64
CA THR A 29 -10.28 -9.84 6.90
C THR A 29 -8.86 -9.30 6.81
N ILE A 30 -8.68 -8.01 7.08
CA ILE A 30 -7.38 -7.36 7.14
C ILE A 30 -7.23 -6.76 8.52
N GLU A 31 -6.30 -7.30 9.29
CA GLU A 31 -6.10 -6.93 10.68
C GLU A 31 -5.34 -5.61 10.83
N GLU A 32 -5.00 -5.26 12.07
CA GLU A 32 -4.40 -3.97 12.40
C GLU A 32 -3.00 -3.84 11.80
N ASN A 33 -2.64 -2.62 11.42
CA ASN A 33 -1.30 -2.24 10.95
C ASN A 33 -0.79 -3.02 9.73
N VAL A 34 -1.66 -3.65 8.95
CA VAL A 34 -1.28 -4.32 7.70
C VAL A 34 -0.92 -3.29 6.63
N TRP A 35 0.16 -3.55 5.90
CA TRP A 35 0.55 -2.77 4.73
C TRP A 35 0.41 -3.61 3.45
N ILE A 36 -0.43 -3.16 2.53
CA ILE A 36 -0.64 -3.82 1.23
C ILE A 36 0.03 -2.99 0.15
N GLY A 37 0.97 -3.61 -0.55
CA GLY A 37 1.78 -3.02 -1.61
C GLY A 37 0.99 -2.73 -2.89
N ASP A 38 1.58 -1.91 -3.75
CA ASP A 38 0.96 -1.45 -5.01
C ASP A 38 0.58 -2.62 -5.91
N GLY A 39 -0.62 -2.55 -6.50
CA GLY A 39 -1.12 -3.56 -7.43
C GLY A 39 -1.36 -4.96 -6.84
N ALA A 40 -1.31 -5.12 -5.50
CA ALA A 40 -1.61 -6.41 -4.88
C ALA A 40 -3.08 -6.79 -5.05
N ILE A 41 -3.34 -8.09 -5.19
CA ILE A 41 -4.67 -8.68 -5.34
C ILE A 41 -4.95 -9.56 -4.13
N ILE A 42 -6.02 -9.25 -3.40
CA ILE A 42 -6.48 -10.04 -2.25
C ILE A 42 -7.76 -10.77 -2.63
N CYS A 43 -7.70 -12.08 -2.61
CA CYS A 43 -8.82 -12.94 -2.96
C CYS A 43 -9.79 -13.12 -1.78
N LYS A 44 -11.00 -13.56 -2.08
CA LYS A 44 -12.04 -13.88 -1.10
C LYS A 44 -11.58 -14.89 -0.05
N GLY A 45 -12.14 -14.78 1.14
CA GLY A 45 -11.95 -15.73 2.24
C GLY A 45 -10.58 -15.67 2.90
N VAL A 46 -9.78 -14.63 2.61
CA VAL A 46 -8.43 -14.48 3.13
C VAL A 46 -8.43 -13.65 4.40
N THR A 47 -7.67 -14.08 5.40
CA THR A 47 -7.30 -13.29 6.56
C THR A 47 -5.83 -12.90 6.46
N ILE A 48 -5.53 -11.60 6.58
CA ILE A 48 -4.17 -11.07 6.67
C ILE A 48 -3.94 -10.61 8.10
N GLY A 49 -3.05 -11.31 8.81
CA GLY A 49 -2.74 -11.07 10.21
C GLY A 49 -2.05 -9.72 10.46
N GLU A 50 -2.17 -9.24 11.68
CA GLU A 50 -1.66 -7.93 12.11
C GLU A 50 -0.17 -7.73 11.80
N ASN A 51 0.22 -6.48 11.61
CA ASN A 51 1.60 -6.05 11.34
C ASN A 51 2.23 -6.65 10.08
N SER A 52 1.46 -7.35 9.24
CA SER A 52 1.99 -8.02 8.04
C SER A 52 2.11 -7.05 6.86
N ILE A 53 3.02 -7.38 5.95
CA ILE A 53 3.28 -6.62 4.73
C ILE A 53 3.02 -7.53 3.54
N ILE A 54 2.20 -7.06 2.61
CA ILE A 54 1.98 -7.70 1.32
C ILE A 54 2.79 -6.96 0.26
N GLY A 55 3.69 -7.66 -0.40
CA GLY A 55 4.54 -7.09 -1.46
C GLY A 55 3.73 -6.60 -2.66
N ALA A 56 4.30 -5.63 -3.39
CA ALA A 56 3.68 -5.11 -4.61
C ALA A 56 3.44 -6.23 -5.64
N GLY A 57 2.28 -6.19 -6.30
CA GLY A 57 1.87 -7.18 -7.30
C GLY A 57 1.60 -8.59 -6.77
N ALA A 58 1.60 -8.80 -5.45
CA ALA A 58 1.33 -10.10 -4.86
C ALA A 58 -0.15 -10.52 -5.05
N VAL A 59 -0.39 -11.82 -5.25
CA VAL A 59 -1.74 -12.40 -5.32
C VAL A 59 -1.96 -13.27 -4.09
N VAL A 60 -2.73 -12.75 -3.14
CA VAL A 60 -3.01 -13.40 -1.86
C VAL A 60 -4.28 -14.24 -2.00
N SER A 61 -4.12 -15.56 -2.04
CA SER A 61 -5.21 -16.54 -2.17
C SER A 61 -5.33 -17.46 -0.95
N ARG A 62 -4.55 -17.22 0.10
CA ARG A 62 -4.56 -17.95 1.38
C ARG A 62 -4.26 -16.98 2.50
N ASP A 63 -4.59 -17.39 3.73
CA ASP A 63 -4.28 -16.60 4.91
C ASP A 63 -2.79 -16.31 5.05
N ILE A 64 -2.50 -15.10 5.52
CA ILE A 64 -1.15 -14.64 5.83
C ILE A 64 -1.04 -14.48 7.34
N PRO A 65 -0.07 -15.15 7.98
CA PRO A 65 0.16 -15.03 9.42
C PRO A 65 0.51 -13.60 9.82
N ALA A 66 0.23 -13.24 11.07
CA ALA A 66 0.67 -11.99 11.67
C ALA A 66 2.21 -11.87 11.67
N ASN A 67 2.70 -10.62 11.67
CA ASN A 67 4.12 -10.29 11.74
C ASN A 67 4.94 -10.96 10.62
N THR A 68 4.43 -10.97 9.38
CA THR A 68 5.14 -11.55 8.24
C THR A 68 5.16 -10.61 7.03
N ILE A 69 6.12 -10.86 6.15
CA ILE A 69 6.13 -10.27 4.80
C ILE A 69 5.81 -11.39 3.82
N ALA A 70 4.76 -11.21 3.04
CA ALA A 70 4.36 -12.14 1.98
C ALA A 70 4.44 -11.47 0.61
N ALA A 71 4.92 -12.20 -0.40
CA ALA A 71 5.08 -11.68 -1.75
C ALA A 71 4.92 -12.79 -2.80
N GLY A 72 4.72 -12.39 -4.05
CA GLY A 72 4.67 -13.31 -5.20
C GLY A 72 3.25 -13.66 -5.63
N ASN A 73 3.15 -14.53 -6.65
CA ASN A 73 1.89 -15.05 -7.18
C ASN A 73 2.01 -16.58 -7.35
N PRO A 74 1.34 -17.39 -6.53
CA PRO A 74 0.61 -16.99 -5.31
C PRO A 74 1.55 -16.44 -4.23
N ALA A 75 1.02 -15.55 -3.39
CA ALA A 75 1.78 -14.97 -2.28
C ALA A 75 2.22 -16.02 -1.27
N GLN A 76 3.48 -15.95 -0.87
CA GLN A 76 4.06 -16.80 0.15
C GLN A 76 4.84 -15.93 1.15
N VAL A 77 4.93 -16.40 2.40
CA VAL A 77 5.75 -15.74 3.42
C VAL A 77 7.21 -15.81 2.99
N VAL A 78 7.83 -14.65 2.84
CA VAL A 78 9.24 -14.52 2.46
C VAL A 78 10.11 -14.08 3.62
N LYS A 79 9.50 -13.52 4.68
CA LYS A 79 10.20 -13.09 5.89
C LYS A 79 9.24 -13.06 7.08
N GLU A 80 9.71 -13.48 8.24
CA GLU A 80 9.07 -13.23 9.53
C GLU A 80 9.62 -11.95 10.13
N LEU A 81 8.76 -11.14 10.76
CA LEU A 81 9.12 -9.93 11.47
C LEU A 81 9.26 -10.25 12.96
N ASP A 82 10.23 -9.66 13.61
CA ASP A 82 10.39 -9.82 15.06
C ASP A 82 9.24 -9.07 15.78
N PRO A 83 8.35 -9.76 16.50
CA PRO A 83 7.24 -9.12 17.19
C PRO A 83 7.69 -8.28 18.40
N SER A 84 8.94 -8.42 18.85
CA SER A 84 9.52 -7.62 19.93
C SER A 84 10.01 -6.25 19.46
N GLU A 85 10.22 -6.06 18.16
CA GLU A 85 10.62 -4.78 17.59
C GLU A 85 9.48 -3.77 17.62
N GLN A 86 9.78 -2.58 18.12
CA GLN A 86 8.79 -1.52 18.19
C GLN A 86 8.48 -0.96 16.79
N MET A 87 7.25 -1.16 16.35
CA MET A 87 6.76 -0.57 15.11
C MET A 87 6.17 0.82 15.35
N THR A 88 6.59 1.81 14.58
CA THR A 88 5.92 3.11 14.52
C THR A 88 4.68 2.97 13.64
N LYS A 89 3.51 3.05 14.25
CA LYS A 89 2.23 2.97 13.54
C LYS A 89 1.89 4.33 12.91
N ARG A 90 1.23 4.30 11.76
CA ARG A 90 0.91 5.52 11.01
C ARG A 90 -0.12 6.41 11.71
N ASP A 91 -0.98 5.86 12.55
CA ASP A 91 -1.92 6.60 13.38
C ASP A 91 -1.21 7.58 14.33
N GLN A 92 -0.01 7.21 14.83
CA GLN A 92 0.81 8.08 15.66
C GLN A 92 1.26 9.36 14.91
N VAL A 93 1.45 9.27 13.60
CA VAL A 93 1.80 10.44 12.76
C VAL A 93 0.63 11.42 12.68
N PHE A 94 -0.60 10.93 12.71
CA PHE A 94 -1.82 11.75 12.63
C PHE A 94 -2.32 12.22 13.99
N SER A 95 -1.72 11.77 15.09
CA SER A 95 -2.11 12.17 16.46
C SER A 95 -1.87 13.65 16.77
N ASP A 96 -0.91 14.29 16.07
CA ASP A 96 -0.66 15.73 16.14
C ASP A 96 -0.73 16.36 14.73
N PRO A 97 -1.93 16.78 14.28
CA PRO A 97 -2.11 17.40 12.96
C PRO A 97 -1.30 18.68 12.76
N ALA A 98 -1.07 19.44 13.84
CA ALA A 98 -0.33 20.69 13.76
C ALA A 98 1.19 20.45 13.55
N ARG A 99 1.72 19.41 14.18
CA ARG A 99 3.10 18.97 13.94
C ARG A 99 3.24 18.46 12.51
N LEU A 100 2.32 17.60 12.07
CA LEU A 100 2.33 17.04 10.72
C LEU A 100 2.31 18.14 9.65
N ALA A 101 1.43 19.15 9.80
CA ALA A 101 1.37 20.28 8.88
C ALA A 101 2.70 21.06 8.81
N ARG A 102 3.36 21.26 9.96
CA ARG A 102 4.69 21.91 10.00
C ARG A 102 5.77 21.08 9.29
N GLU A 103 5.76 19.76 9.49
CA GLU A 103 6.72 18.86 8.84
C GLU A 103 6.52 18.84 7.32
N PHE A 104 5.28 18.82 6.84
CA PHE A 104 4.98 18.94 5.41
C PHE A 104 5.40 20.31 4.84
N ASP A 105 5.13 21.42 5.54
CA ASP A 105 5.57 22.74 5.08
C ASP A 105 7.10 22.84 4.96
N ILE A 106 7.84 22.23 5.87
CA ILE A 106 9.31 22.15 5.81
C ILE A 106 9.76 21.33 4.57
N LEU A 107 9.13 20.17 4.33
CA LEU A 107 9.44 19.33 3.18
C LEU A 107 9.11 20.04 1.87
N ASP A 108 7.93 20.65 1.76
CA ASP A 108 7.52 21.41 0.58
C ASP A 108 8.48 22.55 0.28
N ARG A 109 8.88 23.32 1.30
CA ARG A 109 9.88 24.39 1.13
C ARG A 109 11.23 23.85 0.67
N ALA A 110 11.66 22.70 1.19
CA ALA A 110 12.91 22.06 0.79
C ALA A 110 12.86 21.56 -0.66
N MET A 111 11.75 20.93 -1.04
CA MET A 111 11.54 20.39 -2.39
C MET A 111 11.33 21.49 -3.45
N LEU A 112 10.67 22.59 -3.06
CA LEU A 112 10.29 23.68 -3.97
C LEU A 112 11.28 24.86 -3.93
N LYS A 113 12.38 24.77 -3.19
CA LYS A 113 13.34 25.89 -2.99
C LYS A 113 13.83 26.51 -4.30
N ASP A 114 14.00 25.71 -5.34
CA ASP A 114 14.48 26.11 -6.64
C ASP A 114 13.33 26.39 -7.65
N ASN A 115 12.08 26.15 -7.24
CA ASN A 115 10.89 26.37 -8.07
C ASN A 115 10.48 27.85 -8.03
N THR A 116 11.28 28.71 -8.63
CA THR A 116 11.06 30.15 -8.71
C THR A 116 10.50 30.54 -10.07
N PHE A 117 9.82 31.70 -10.16
CA PHE A 117 9.35 32.24 -11.43
C PHE A 117 10.49 32.43 -12.44
N ARG A 118 11.68 32.84 -11.99
CA ARG A 118 12.87 32.97 -12.84
C ARG A 118 13.32 31.60 -13.39
N HIS A 119 13.28 30.57 -12.58
CA HIS A 119 13.64 29.21 -12.99
C HIS A 119 12.63 28.67 -14.01
N TRP A 120 11.34 28.84 -13.73
CA TRP A 120 10.27 28.48 -14.64
C TRP A 120 10.37 29.23 -15.98
N LEU A 121 10.61 30.56 -15.97
CA LEU A 121 10.78 31.33 -17.18
C LEU A 121 12.01 30.92 -18.00
N ARG A 122 13.13 30.64 -17.31
CA ARG A 122 14.33 30.07 -17.93
C ARG A 122 14.03 28.75 -18.62
N TYR A 123 13.31 27.86 -17.96
CA TYR A 123 12.91 26.57 -18.53
C TYR A 123 12.12 26.70 -19.82
N LEU A 124 11.21 27.68 -19.91
CA LEU A 124 10.43 27.93 -21.11
C LEU A 124 11.26 28.51 -22.26
N ILE A 125 12.26 29.36 -21.97
CA ILE A 125 13.02 30.11 -23.00
C ILE A 125 14.28 29.33 -23.41
N SER A 126 14.94 28.67 -22.48
CA SER A 126 16.23 27.99 -22.71
C SER A 126 16.36 26.76 -21.82
N PRO A 127 15.63 25.68 -22.12
CA PRO A 127 15.72 24.43 -21.36
C PRO A 127 17.13 23.83 -21.50
N ARG A 128 17.65 23.28 -20.40
CA ARG A 128 18.92 22.54 -20.39
C ARG A 128 18.62 21.04 -20.41
N LYS A 129 19.61 20.25 -20.81
CA LYS A 129 19.48 18.78 -20.89
C LYS A 129 19.21 18.10 -19.54
N ASP A 130 19.53 18.78 -18.44
CA ASP A 130 19.46 18.27 -17.07
C ASP A 130 18.31 18.92 -16.25
N ASP A 131 17.39 19.63 -16.94
CA ASP A 131 16.19 20.23 -16.32
C ASP A 131 15.04 19.23 -16.17
#